data_b3c84af63c85c3c775b36134d831525f
#
_entry.id   b3c84af63c85c3c775b36134d831525f
#
_cell.length_a   1.000
_cell.length_b   1.000
_cell.length_c   1.000
_cell.angle_alpha   90.00
_cell.angle_beta   90.00
_cell.angle_gamma   90.00
#
_symmetry.space_group_name_H-M   'P 1'
#
loop_
_entity.id
_entity.type
_entity.pdbx_description
1 polymer ?
#
loop_
_entity_poly.entity_id
_entity_poly.type
_entity_poly.pdbx_seq_one_letter_code
_entity_poly.pdbx_strand_id
1 'polypeptide(L)' 'ERVADNEQEAKLKRVYSEIAKAGAAGISKTELSRVCKFMGTVRALNEVLDMLIQSGMVRLDEVGEIGRKKRIYYDVAVD' A
#
# COMPACT_ATOMS: atom_id res chain seq x y z
N GLU A 1 3.96 -26.19 -3.29
CA GLU A 1 3.68 -25.71 -1.96
C GLU A 1 3.97 -24.23 -1.79
N ARG A 2 4.84 -23.69 -2.61
CA ARG A 2 5.17 -22.27 -2.58
C ARG A 2 4.34 -21.45 -3.52
N VAL A 3 3.46 -22.11 -4.23
CA VAL A 3 2.69 -21.42 -5.26
C VAL A 3 1.84 -20.31 -4.64
N ALA A 4 1.19 -20.61 -3.54
CA ALA A 4 0.36 -19.62 -2.88
C ALA A 4 1.18 -18.46 -2.36
N ASP A 5 2.36 -18.76 -1.82
CA ASP A 5 3.24 -17.72 -1.31
C ASP A 5 3.74 -16.84 -2.44
N ASN A 6 4.05 -17.44 -3.59
CA ASN A 6 4.54 -16.68 -4.73
C ASN A 6 3.50 -15.69 -5.23
N GLU A 7 2.25 -16.11 -5.27
CA GLU A 7 1.18 -15.22 -5.71
C GLU A 7 1.04 -14.04 -4.77
N GLN A 8 1.07 -14.31 -3.48
CA GLN A 8 0.93 -13.26 -2.50
C GLN A 8 2.12 -12.31 -2.54
N GLU A 9 3.31 -12.86 -2.71
CA GLU A 9 4.49 -12.05 -2.80
C GLU A 9 4.45 -11.15 -4.03
N ALA A 10 3.98 -11.67 -5.14
CA ALA A 10 3.90 -10.88 -6.35
C ALA A 10 2.96 -9.71 -6.18
N LYS A 11 1.81 -9.95 -5.55
CA LYS A 11 0.86 -8.89 -5.30
C LYS A 11 1.43 -7.85 -4.33
N LEU A 12 2.09 -8.33 -3.32
CA LEU A 12 2.69 -7.45 -2.32
C LEU A 12 3.75 -6.55 -2.97
N LYS A 13 4.57 -7.11 -3.84
CA LYS A 13 5.59 -6.34 -4.52
C LYS A 13 4.98 -5.32 -5.47
N ARG A 14 3.89 -5.68 -6.13
CA ARG A 14 3.24 -4.74 -7.03
C ARG A 14 2.65 -3.57 -6.28
N VAL A 15 1.99 -3.85 -5.15
CA VAL A 15 1.44 -2.78 -4.33
C VAL A 15 2.56 -1.88 -3.83
N TYR A 16 3.63 -2.48 -3.34
CA TYR A 16 4.77 -1.70 -2.88
C TYR A 16 5.35 -0.85 -4.00
N SER A 17 5.42 -1.40 -5.19
CA SER A 17 5.96 -0.68 -6.34
C SER A 17 5.12 0.56 -6.65
N GLU A 18 3.80 0.44 -6.54
CA GLU A 18 2.93 1.58 -6.77
C GLU A 18 3.15 2.66 -5.72
N ILE A 19 3.37 2.25 -4.48
CA ILE A 19 3.64 3.21 -3.42
C ILE A 19 5.00 3.87 -3.66
N ALA A 20 5.99 3.09 -4.06
CA ALA A 20 7.32 3.62 -4.31
C ALA A 20 7.32 4.62 -5.46
N LYS A 21 6.48 4.42 -6.44
CA LYS A 21 6.37 5.35 -7.57
C LYS A 21 5.91 6.73 -7.12
N ALA A 22 5.12 6.77 -6.07
CA ALA A 22 4.63 8.04 -5.55
C ALA A 22 5.74 8.82 -4.84
N GLY A 23 6.77 8.14 -4.39
CA GLY A 23 7.92 8.78 -3.78
C GLY A 23 7.58 9.47 -2.48
N ALA A 24 8.25 10.58 -2.23
CA ALA A 24 8.06 11.33 -0.99
C ALA A 24 6.69 11.95 -0.88
N ALA A 25 6.02 12.14 -2.00
CA ALA A 25 4.67 12.72 -1.98
C ALA A 25 3.65 11.76 -1.40
N GLY A 26 3.93 10.46 -1.51
CA GLY A 26 3.01 9.46 -1.02
C GLY A 26 1.83 9.24 -1.95
N ILE A 27 1.03 8.25 -1.61
CA ILE A 27 -0.15 7.93 -2.41
C ILE A 27 -1.32 7.70 -1.46
N SER A 28 -2.47 8.29 -1.79
CA SER A 28 -3.65 8.11 -0.95
C SER A 28 -4.24 6.72 -1.15
N LYS A 29 -5.02 6.28 -0.17
CA LYS A 29 -5.65 4.98 -0.27
C LYS A 29 -6.60 4.91 -1.46
N THR A 30 -7.30 6.00 -1.74
CA THR A 30 -8.21 6.04 -2.88
C THR A 30 -7.47 5.81 -4.18
N GLU A 31 -6.35 6.49 -4.35
CA GLU A 31 -5.54 6.31 -5.55
C GLU A 31 -4.95 4.90 -5.60
N LEU A 32 -4.47 4.44 -4.46
CA LEU A 32 -3.88 3.11 -4.40
C LEU A 32 -4.90 2.05 -4.75
N SER A 33 -6.11 2.21 -4.27
CA SER A 33 -7.20 1.29 -4.61
C SER A 33 -7.48 1.29 -6.10
N ARG A 34 -7.31 2.45 -6.73
CA ARG A 34 -7.56 2.57 -8.15
C ARG A 34 -6.49 1.88 -8.98
N VAL A 35 -5.22 2.06 -8.63
CA VAL A 35 -4.13 1.46 -9.40
C VAL A 35 -3.93 0.00 -9.03
N CYS A 36 -4.47 -0.45 -7.91
CA CYS A 36 -4.31 -1.83 -7.46
C CYS A 36 -5.59 -2.63 -7.64
N LYS A 37 -6.27 -2.39 -8.74
CA LYS A 37 -7.51 -3.14 -9.01
C LYS A 37 -7.26 -4.63 -9.19
N PHE A 38 -6.02 -4.99 -9.51
CA PHE A 38 -5.66 -6.40 -9.65
C PHE A 38 -5.85 -7.17 -8.34
N MET A 39 -5.93 -6.46 -7.24
CA MET A 39 -6.14 -7.11 -5.94
C MET A 39 -7.53 -7.70 -5.80
N GLY A 40 -8.48 -7.20 -6.57
CA GLY A 40 -9.83 -7.72 -6.55
C GLY A 40 -10.74 -7.06 -5.55
N THR A 41 -10.33 -7.00 -4.31
CA THR A 41 -11.14 -6.42 -3.24
C THR A 41 -10.32 -5.46 -2.40
N VAL A 42 -11.03 -4.53 -1.78
CA VAL A 42 -10.38 -3.58 -0.87
C VAL A 42 -9.80 -4.32 0.33
N ARG A 43 -10.45 -5.40 0.73
CA ARG A 43 -9.99 -6.16 1.87
C ARG A 43 -8.61 -6.76 1.61
N ALA A 44 -8.43 -7.35 0.43
CA ALA A 44 -7.14 -7.92 0.07
C ALA A 44 -6.06 -6.84 0.05
N LEU A 45 -6.41 -5.68 -0.48
CA LEU A 45 -5.47 -4.56 -0.52
C LEU A 45 -5.09 -4.14 0.90
N ASN A 46 -6.08 -4.05 1.79
CA ASN A 46 -5.80 -3.67 3.17
C ASN A 46 -4.86 -4.65 3.84
N GLU A 47 -5.04 -5.93 3.60
CA GLU A 47 -4.18 -6.94 4.19
C GLU A 47 -2.73 -6.77 3.75
N VAL A 48 -2.53 -6.53 2.46
CA VAL A 48 -1.19 -6.31 1.94
C VAL A 48 -0.58 -5.04 2.53
N LEU A 49 -1.38 -3.98 2.63
CA LEU A 49 -0.89 -2.73 3.20
C LEU A 49 -0.48 -2.91 4.66
N ASP A 50 -1.27 -3.66 5.42
CA ASP A 50 -0.93 -3.95 6.81
C ASP A 50 0.41 -4.68 6.88
N MET A 51 0.59 -5.66 6.01
CA MET A 51 1.83 -6.42 6.01
C MET A 51 3.02 -5.53 5.69
N LEU A 52 2.87 -4.64 4.74
CA LEU A 52 3.95 -3.73 4.38
C LEU A 52 4.27 -2.77 5.50
N ILE A 53 3.25 -2.28 6.18
CA ILE A 53 3.46 -1.37 7.31
C ILE A 53 4.16 -2.10 8.45
N GLN A 54 3.71 -3.31 8.76
CA GLN A 54 4.29 -4.08 9.85
C GLN A 54 5.74 -4.46 9.57
N SER A 55 6.06 -4.70 8.30
CA SER A 55 7.43 -5.03 7.94
C SER A 55 8.35 -3.81 7.91
N GLY A 56 7.78 -2.62 8.02
CA GLY A 56 8.57 -1.40 8.00
C GLY A 56 8.92 -0.90 6.62
N MET A 57 8.33 -1.48 5.59
CA MET A 57 8.62 -1.05 4.22
C MET A 57 7.77 0.13 3.80
N VAL A 58 6.62 0.30 4.42
CA VAL A 58 5.69 1.36 4.07
C VAL A 58 5.27 2.09 5.33
N ARG A 59 5.14 3.38 5.21
CA ARG A 59 4.73 4.23 6.31
C ARG A 59 3.33 4.77 6.03
N LEU A 60 2.49 4.73 7.06
CA LEU A 60 1.14 5.28 6.96
C LEU A 60 1.07 6.60 7.68
N ASP A 61 0.56 7.60 6.99
CA ASP A 61 0.36 8.91 7.57
C ASP A 61 -1.10 9.30 7.40
N GLU A 62 -1.66 9.92 8.42
CA GLU A 62 -3.03 10.40 8.34
C GLU A 62 -3.01 11.91 8.25
N VAL A 63 -3.52 12.43 7.16
CA VAL A 63 -3.54 13.86 6.91
C VAL A 63 -4.97 14.30 6.73
N GLY A 64 -5.31 15.44 7.30
CA GLY A 64 -6.64 15.97 7.11
C GLY A 64 -7.15 16.69 8.34
N GLU A 65 -8.30 17.31 8.16
CA GLU A 65 -8.92 18.05 9.24
C GLU A 65 -9.91 17.17 9.99
N ILE A 66 -10.48 17.73 11.01
CA ILE A 66 -11.45 17.04 11.85
C ILE A 66 -12.61 16.56 10.96
N GLY A 67 -12.88 15.28 11.02
CA GLY A 67 -13.96 14.68 10.27
C GLY A 67 -13.58 14.12 8.92
N ARG A 68 -12.42 14.47 8.39
CA ARG A 68 -11.97 13.97 7.11
C ARG A 68 -10.49 13.67 7.14
N LYS A 69 -10.18 12.42 7.41
CA LYS A 69 -8.78 11.99 7.46
C LYS A 69 -8.45 11.21 6.22
N LYS A 70 -7.39 11.60 5.55
CA LYS A 70 -6.85 10.91 4.41
C LYS A 70 -5.68 10.07 4.83
N ARG A 71 -5.65 8.84 4.39
CA ARG A 71 -4.53 7.95 4.65
C ARG A 71 -3.58 8.00 3.47
N ILE A 72 -2.36 8.39 3.75
CA ILE A 72 -1.32 8.50 2.74
C ILE A 72 -0.25 7.47 3.05
N TYR A 73 0.13 6.70 2.04
CA TYR A 73 1.14 5.66 2.19
C TYR A 73 2.43 6.10 1.53
N TYR A 74 3.53 5.91 2.23
CA TYR A 74 4.84 6.32 1.76
C TYR A 74 5.80 5.14 1.76
N ASP A 75 6.73 5.17 0.81
CA ASP A 75 7.82 4.21 0.79
C ASP A 75 8.89 4.67 1.77
N VAL A 76 9.09 3.89 2.82
CA VAL A 76 10.05 4.25 3.85
C VAL A 76 11.48 4.26 3.33
N ALA A 77 11.75 3.45 2.32
CA ALA A 77 13.08 3.37 1.76
C ALA A 77 13.48 4.62 0.99
N VAL A 78 12.50 5.45 0.62
CA VAL A 78 12.78 6.69 -0.09
C VAL A 78 12.97 7.81 0.91
N ASP A 79 14.14 8.33 0.97
CA ASP A 79 14.46 9.46 1.86
C ASP A 79 14.65 10.71 1.07
#